data_6675d921a704eadeeaf19b921cb09abc
#
_entry.id   6675d921a704eadeeaf19b921cb09abc
#
_cell.length_a   1.000
_cell.length_b   1.000
_cell.length_c   1.000
_cell.angle_alpha   90.00
_cell.angle_beta   90.00
_cell.angle_gamma   90.00
#
_symmetry.space_group_name_H-M   'P 1'
#
loop_
_entity.id
_entity.type
_entity.pdbx_description
1 polymer ?
#
loop_
_entity_poly.entity_id
_entity_poly.type
_entity_poly.pdbx_seq_one_letter_code
_entity_poly.pdbx_strand_id
1 'polypeptide(L)'
;VVIAAGNSGMNGYISYPACISNAVAVGSSTKTDGLSSFSNHSALVDLLAPGHDIYAGVPSRSYRRMSGTSMAAPHVAGAFALLKSYDPNATVAQLQTALECTGEPIARGGVSRNRIDMRGAYQFLKKGMAGCKKAEDTSTPDWVPRHGWF
;
A
#
# COMPACT_ATOMS: atom_id res chain seq x y z
N VAL A 1 -5.05 -10.86 1.80
CA VAL A 1 -4.21 -10.64 3.01
C VAL A 1 -3.37 -9.39 2.79
N VAL A 2 -3.23 -8.51 3.81
CA VAL A 2 -2.38 -7.30 3.78
C VAL A 2 -1.10 -7.58 4.55
N ILE A 3 0.07 -7.34 3.95
CA ILE A 3 1.37 -7.73 4.50
C ILE A 3 2.38 -6.57 4.40
N ALA A 4 3.16 -6.38 5.45
CA ALA A 4 4.22 -5.38 5.51
C ALA A 4 5.41 -5.76 4.60
N ALA A 5 5.90 -4.81 3.78
CA ALA A 5 6.93 -5.05 2.76
C ALA A 5 8.35 -5.28 3.34
N GLY A 6 8.57 -4.95 4.62
CA GLY A 6 9.88 -5.07 5.29
C GLY A 6 10.57 -3.72 5.52
N ASN A 7 11.54 -3.73 6.44
CA ASN A 7 12.13 -2.52 7.03
C ASN A 7 13.66 -2.41 6.83
N SER A 8 14.20 -2.99 5.78
CA SER A 8 15.66 -2.98 5.50
C SER A 8 16.11 -1.85 4.57
N GLY A 9 15.19 -0.96 4.15
CA GLY A 9 15.48 0.15 3.24
C GLY A 9 15.92 -0.27 1.83
N MET A 10 15.61 -1.49 1.43
CA MET A 10 16.07 -2.07 0.15
C MET A 10 15.21 -1.59 -1.02
N ASN A 11 15.88 -1.26 -2.13
CA ASN A 11 15.24 -1.03 -3.42
C ASN A 11 15.23 -2.29 -4.27
N GLY A 12 14.16 -2.51 -5.02
CA GLY A 12 13.99 -3.68 -5.90
C GLY A 12 13.67 -4.96 -5.16
N TYR A 13 13.41 -4.91 -3.85
CA TYR A 13 13.20 -6.08 -3.00
C TYR A 13 12.13 -5.85 -1.94
N ILE A 14 11.37 -6.91 -1.59
CA ILE A 14 10.49 -6.95 -0.42
C ILE A 14 10.67 -8.26 0.34
N SER A 15 10.35 -8.24 1.63
CA SER A 15 10.53 -9.38 2.50
C SER A 15 9.41 -10.42 2.33
N TYR A 16 9.74 -11.70 2.43
CA TYR A 16 8.74 -12.75 2.59
C TYR A 16 7.96 -12.51 3.91
N PRO A 17 6.62 -12.71 3.94
CA PRO A 17 5.77 -13.27 2.88
C PRO A 17 5.10 -12.22 1.96
N ALA A 18 5.48 -10.94 1.99
CA ALA A 18 4.84 -9.89 1.20
C ALA A 18 4.97 -10.09 -0.32
N CYS A 19 5.96 -10.87 -0.77
CA CYS A 19 6.16 -11.21 -2.18
C CYS A 19 5.20 -12.27 -2.74
N ILE A 20 4.27 -12.80 -1.94
CA ILE A 20 3.24 -13.73 -2.40
C ILE A 20 2.22 -12.97 -3.25
N SER A 21 1.93 -13.47 -4.47
CA SER A 21 1.10 -12.80 -5.48
C SER A 21 -0.32 -12.43 -5.03
N ASN A 22 -0.89 -13.17 -4.09
CA ASN A 22 -2.24 -12.91 -3.54
C ASN A 22 -2.23 -12.05 -2.27
N ALA A 23 -1.07 -11.53 -1.87
CA ALA A 23 -0.93 -10.59 -0.77
C ALA A 23 -0.95 -9.15 -1.30
N VAL A 24 -1.50 -8.24 -0.51
CA VAL A 24 -1.35 -6.79 -0.72
C VAL A 24 -0.11 -6.36 0.05
N ALA A 25 0.99 -6.12 -0.66
CA ALA A 25 2.25 -5.70 -0.09
C ALA A 25 2.25 -4.21 0.23
N VAL A 26 2.54 -3.83 1.48
CA VAL A 26 2.43 -2.45 1.94
C VAL A 26 3.77 -1.90 2.40
N GLY A 27 4.21 -0.82 1.74
CA GLY A 27 5.35 -0.01 2.15
C GLY A 27 4.95 1.14 3.07
N SER A 28 5.95 1.80 3.67
CA SER A 28 5.76 2.87 4.64
C SER A 28 6.05 4.26 4.05
N SER A 29 5.11 5.19 4.21
CA SER A 29 5.30 6.62 3.93
C SER A 29 5.48 7.44 5.20
N THR A 30 6.08 8.63 5.05
CA THR A 30 6.19 9.66 6.07
C THR A 30 4.96 10.59 6.07
N LYS A 31 4.86 11.49 7.04
CA LYS A 31 3.82 12.52 7.11
C LYS A 31 3.92 13.59 6.01
N THR A 32 5.08 13.70 5.38
CA THR A 32 5.37 14.67 4.31
C THR A 32 5.35 14.03 2.93
N ASP A 33 4.62 12.94 2.77
CA ASP A 33 4.48 12.19 1.52
C ASP A 33 5.82 11.73 0.89
N GLY A 34 6.79 11.42 1.75
CA GLY A 34 8.02 10.75 1.36
C GLY A 34 7.97 9.25 1.67
N LEU A 35 8.76 8.45 0.96
CA LEU A 35 8.99 7.07 1.34
C LEU A 35 9.84 7.02 2.61
N SER A 36 9.42 6.24 3.62
CA SER A 36 10.23 6.05 4.82
C SER A 36 11.58 5.43 4.49
N SER A 37 12.67 5.94 5.08
CA SER A 37 14.03 5.50 4.76
C SER A 37 14.27 4.00 4.96
N PHE A 38 13.59 3.43 5.93
CA PHE A 38 13.64 2.00 6.24
C PHE A 38 12.74 1.12 5.36
N SER A 39 11.74 1.71 4.66
CA SER A 39 10.78 0.91 3.90
C SER A 39 11.46 0.20 2.74
N ASN A 40 11.28 -1.12 2.63
CA ASN A 40 11.57 -1.81 1.40
C ASN A 40 10.63 -1.30 0.30
N HIS A 41 11.16 -1.19 -0.92
CA HIS A 41 10.43 -0.62 -2.06
C HIS A 41 10.82 -1.31 -3.36
N SER A 42 9.83 -1.77 -4.09
CA SER A 42 10.00 -2.45 -5.39
C SER A 42 8.71 -2.42 -6.20
N ALA A 43 8.77 -2.93 -7.41
CA ALA A 43 7.61 -3.17 -8.26
C ALA A 43 6.58 -4.14 -7.63
N LEU A 44 6.96 -4.92 -6.63
CA LEU A 44 6.09 -5.84 -5.90
C LEU A 44 5.32 -5.19 -4.73
N VAL A 45 5.62 -3.93 -4.38
CA VAL A 45 4.79 -3.18 -3.42
C VAL A 45 3.53 -2.72 -4.12
N ASP A 46 2.36 -3.00 -3.55
CA ASP A 46 1.08 -2.58 -4.13
C ASP A 46 0.71 -1.15 -3.70
N LEU A 47 0.83 -0.88 -2.40
CA LEU A 47 0.37 0.37 -1.80
C LEU A 47 1.38 0.89 -0.76
N LEU A 48 1.36 2.20 -0.55
CA LEU A 48 2.01 2.84 0.58
C LEU A 48 0.95 3.36 1.57
N ALA A 49 1.33 3.39 2.84
CA ALA A 49 0.50 3.98 3.88
C ALA A 49 1.38 4.61 4.97
N PRO A 50 0.84 5.52 5.80
CA PRO A 50 1.58 6.08 6.93
C PRO A 50 2.13 5.00 7.84
N GLY A 51 3.46 4.97 8.02
CA GLY A 51 4.14 3.98 8.86
C GLY A 51 5.33 4.55 9.61
N HIS A 52 5.58 5.86 9.50
CA HIS A 52 6.65 6.55 10.20
C HIS A 52 6.07 7.42 11.33
N ASP A 53 6.57 7.23 12.55
CA ASP A 53 6.18 8.00 13.74
C ASP A 53 4.66 7.90 14.04
N ILE A 54 4.14 6.69 14.05
CA ILE A 54 2.74 6.40 14.31
C ILE A 54 2.51 6.25 15.81
N TYR A 55 1.64 7.11 16.36
CA TYR A 55 1.22 7.04 17.76
C TYR A 55 0.04 6.08 17.90
N ALA A 56 0.23 4.97 18.57
CA ALA A 56 -0.76 3.92 18.69
C ALA A 56 -0.72 3.21 20.05
N GLY A 57 -1.82 2.56 20.40
CA GLY A 57 -1.93 1.73 21.58
C GLY A 57 -1.00 0.52 21.53
N VAL A 58 -0.38 0.20 22.66
CA VAL A 58 0.47 -0.97 22.83
C VAL A 58 0.00 -1.77 24.06
N PRO A 59 0.46 -3.01 24.26
CA PRO A 59 0.14 -3.79 25.46
C PRO A 59 0.37 -2.98 26.75
N SER A 60 -0.31 -3.38 27.83
CA SER A 60 -0.26 -2.71 29.13
C SER A 60 -0.96 -1.34 29.21
N ARG A 61 -2.00 -1.15 28.38
CA ARG A 61 -2.83 0.07 28.37
C ARG A 61 -2.02 1.36 28.20
N SER A 62 -0.99 1.31 27.39
CA SER A 62 -0.14 2.47 27.10
C SER A 62 -0.17 2.84 25.64
N TYR A 63 0.43 3.99 25.30
CA TYR A 63 0.56 4.49 23.93
C TYR A 63 2.01 4.88 23.68
N ARG A 64 2.50 4.62 22.50
CA ARG A 64 3.83 5.11 22.08
C ARG A 64 3.91 5.30 20.57
N ARG A 65 4.97 6.00 20.16
CA ARG A 65 5.30 6.18 18.75
C ARG A 65 6.12 5.01 18.25
N MET A 66 5.75 4.50 17.09
CA MET A 66 6.43 3.38 16.44
C MET A 66 6.57 3.67 14.95
N SER A 67 7.62 3.13 14.32
CA SER A 67 7.86 3.24 12.89
C SER A 67 8.11 1.87 12.28
N GLY A 68 7.53 1.63 11.11
CA GLY A 68 7.67 0.36 10.41
C GLY A 68 6.59 0.16 9.35
N THR A 69 6.85 -0.67 8.36
CA THR A 69 5.83 -1.16 7.42
C THR A 69 4.73 -1.95 8.14
N SER A 70 5.02 -2.47 9.35
CA SER A 70 4.02 -3.07 10.26
C SER A 70 3.00 -2.06 10.79
N MET A 71 3.33 -0.76 10.82
CA MET A 71 2.39 0.31 11.16
C MET A 71 1.61 0.78 9.92
N ALA A 72 2.18 0.64 8.74
CA ALA A 72 1.51 0.98 7.48
C ALA A 72 0.43 -0.06 7.08
N ALA A 73 0.73 -1.34 7.21
CA ALA A 73 -0.17 -2.43 6.83
C ALA A 73 -1.59 -2.34 7.48
N PRO A 74 -1.75 -2.05 8.78
CA PRO A 74 -3.07 -1.92 9.38
C PRO A 74 -3.87 -0.70 8.87
N HIS A 75 -3.21 0.37 8.40
CA HIS A 75 -3.92 1.47 7.73
C HIS A 75 -4.58 0.99 6.43
N VAL A 76 -3.87 0.19 5.63
CA VAL A 76 -4.43 -0.41 4.41
C VAL A 76 -5.55 -1.40 4.74
N ALA A 77 -5.37 -2.25 5.76
CA ALA A 77 -6.42 -3.17 6.19
C ALA A 77 -7.70 -2.42 6.66
N GLY A 78 -7.53 -1.33 7.41
CA GLY A 78 -8.63 -0.45 7.81
C GLY A 78 -9.30 0.23 6.60
N ALA A 79 -8.51 0.64 5.61
CA ALA A 79 -9.01 1.21 4.36
C ALA A 79 -9.90 0.22 3.61
N PHE A 80 -9.47 -1.03 3.45
CA PHE A 80 -10.31 -2.08 2.86
C PHE A 80 -11.61 -2.29 3.64
N ALA A 81 -11.55 -2.34 4.98
CA ALA A 81 -12.73 -2.52 5.82
C ALA A 81 -13.73 -1.37 5.64
N LEU A 82 -13.28 -0.14 5.64
CA LEU A 82 -14.13 1.04 5.44
C LEU A 82 -14.76 1.07 4.04
N LEU A 83 -13.99 0.81 2.99
CA LEU A 83 -14.51 0.78 1.62
C LEU A 83 -15.49 -0.38 1.43
N LYS A 84 -15.22 -1.54 2.05
CA LYS A 84 -16.12 -2.69 2.02
C LYS A 84 -17.43 -2.45 2.78
N SER A 85 -17.40 -1.68 3.87
CA SER A 85 -18.61 -1.29 4.59
C SER A 85 -19.47 -0.32 3.78
N TYR A 86 -18.84 0.53 2.95
CA TYR A 86 -19.53 1.45 2.03
C TYR A 86 -20.17 0.71 0.85
N ASP A 87 -19.41 -0.20 0.20
CA ASP A 87 -19.91 -1.04 -0.88
C ASP A 87 -19.69 -2.52 -0.55
N PRO A 88 -20.69 -3.15 0.10
CA PRO A 88 -20.60 -4.56 0.46
C PRO A 88 -20.49 -5.53 -0.74
N ASN A 89 -20.84 -5.09 -1.95
CA ASN A 89 -20.76 -5.90 -3.15
C ASN A 89 -19.42 -5.76 -3.88
N ALA A 90 -18.64 -4.72 -3.61
CA ALA A 90 -17.35 -4.53 -4.23
C ALA A 90 -16.41 -5.72 -3.93
N THR A 91 -15.75 -6.24 -4.95
CA THR A 91 -14.72 -7.28 -4.80
C THR A 91 -13.44 -6.70 -4.19
N VAL A 92 -12.60 -7.54 -3.61
CA VAL A 92 -11.29 -7.12 -3.08
C VAL A 92 -10.43 -6.45 -4.17
N ALA A 93 -10.48 -6.98 -5.40
CA ALA A 93 -9.76 -6.39 -6.54
C ALA A 93 -10.25 -4.98 -6.88
N GLN A 94 -11.56 -4.72 -6.81
CA GLN A 94 -12.12 -3.40 -7.04
C GLN A 94 -11.70 -2.40 -5.95
N LEU A 95 -11.71 -2.83 -4.68
CA LEU A 95 -11.27 -2.02 -3.56
C LEU A 95 -9.77 -1.69 -3.66
N GLN A 96 -8.94 -2.68 -4.01
CA GLN A 96 -7.51 -2.47 -4.26
C GLN A 96 -7.28 -1.49 -5.41
N THR A 97 -7.94 -1.70 -6.55
CA THR A 97 -7.87 -0.79 -7.69
C THR A 97 -8.25 0.64 -7.29
N ALA A 98 -9.30 0.82 -6.48
CA ALA A 98 -9.69 2.15 -6.01
C ALA A 98 -8.59 2.84 -5.22
N LEU A 99 -7.91 2.13 -4.32
CA LEU A 99 -6.79 2.65 -3.54
C LEU A 99 -5.55 2.95 -4.40
N GLU A 100 -5.24 2.06 -5.37
CA GLU A 100 -4.12 2.23 -6.28
C GLU A 100 -4.31 3.39 -7.28
N CYS A 101 -5.56 3.62 -7.73
CA CYS A 101 -5.85 4.62 -8.77
C CYS A 101 -6.00 6.04 -8.23
N THR A 102 -6.19 6.23 -6.93
CA THR A 102 -6.56 7.53 -6.35
C THR A 102 -5.58 8.03 -5.30
N GLY A 103 -4.60 7.25 -4.96
CA GLY A 103 -3.58 7.60 -3.97
C GLY A 103 -2.58 8.63 -4.49
N GLU A 104 -1.80 9.18 -3.56
CA GLU A 104 -0.71 10.11 -3.86
C GLU A 104 0.54 9.35 -4.30
N PRO A 105 1.09 9.60 -5.50
CA PRO A 105 2.25 8.89 -6.00
C PRO A 105 3.52 9.27 -5.26
N ILE A 106 4.26 8.29 -4.79
CA ILE A 106 5.59 8.44 -4.17
C ILE A 106 6.57 7.58 -4.96
N ALA A 107 7.58 8.23 -5.52
CA ALA A 107 8.59 7.59 -6.37
C ALA A 107 9.94 7.46 -5.66
N ARG A 108 10.63 6.32 -5.88
CA ARG A 108 12.02 6.10 -5.46
C ARG A 108 12.65 5.03 -6.35
N GLY A 109 13.86 5.32 -6.87
CA GLY A 109 14.63 4.37 -7.65
C GLY A 109 13.93 3.86 -8.93
N GLY A 110 13.16 4.73 -9.60
CA GLY A 110 12.42 4.40 -10.82
C GLY A 110 11.08 3.69 -10.59
N VAL A 111 10.76 3.34 -9.34
CA VAL A 111 9.47 2.74 -8.98
C VAL A 111 8.58 3.79 -8.33
N SER A 112 7.34 3.91 -8.78
CA SER A 112 6.32 4.76 -8.17
C SER A 112 5.19 3.90 -7.59
N ARG A 113 4.78 4.20 -6.35
CA ARG A 113 3.64 3.54 -5.68
C ARG A 113 2.78 4.58 -4.97
N ASN A 114 1.49 4.36 -4.99
CA ASN A 114 0.54 5.30 -4.42
C ASN A 114 0.37 5.08 -2.91
N ARG A 115 0.52 6.16 -2.13
CA ARG A 115 0.06 6.21 -0.75
C ARG A 115 -1.47 6.31 -0.77
N ILE A 116 -2.14 5.47 0.00
CA ILE A 116 -3.59 5.42 0.06
C ILE A 116 -4.22 6.81 0.32
N ASP A 117 -5.27 7.13 -0.45
CA ASP A 117 -6.20 8.23 -0.20
C ASP A 117 -7.62 7.67 -0.07
N MET A 118 -8.13 7.64 1.15
CA MET A 118 -9.45 7.11 1.46
C MET A 118 -10.59 7.91 0.82
N ARG A 119 -10.44 9.24 0.76
CA ARG A 119 -11.45 10.10 0.17
C ARG A 119 -11.52 9.91 -1.34
N GLY A 120 -10.35 9.86 -1.98
CA GLY A 120 -10.24 9.58 -3.41
C GLY A 120 -10.82 8.22 -3.76
N ALA A 121 -10.44 7.16 -3.03
CA ALA A 121 -10.91 5.80 -3.26
C ALA A 121 -12.45 5.68 -3.11
N TYR A 122 -13.01 6.29 -2.08
CA TYR A 122 -14.47 6.35 -1.90
C TYR A 122 -15.17 7.02 -3.09
N GLN A 123 -14.68 8.18 -3.52
CA GLN A 123 -15.27 8.91 -4.65
C GLN A 123 -15.14 8.14 -5.97
N PHE A 124 -14.04 7.44 -6.16
CA PHE A 124 -13.77 6.62 -7.33
C PHE A 124 -14.76 5.44 -7.42
N LEU A 125 -14.98 4.72 -6.31
CA LEU A 125 -16.01 3.68 -6.25
C LEU A 125 -17.40 4.22 -6.53
N LYS A 126 -17.76 5.37 -5.93
CA LYS A 126 -19.06 6.02 -6.14
C LYS A 126 -19.31 6.41 -7.59
N LYS A 127 -18.26 6.73 -8.35
CA LYS A 127 -18.33 7.09 -9.78
C LYS A 127 -18.23 5.89 -10.72
N GLY A 128 -18.34 4.67 -10.22
CA GLY A 128 -18.26 3.46 -11.03
C GLY A 128 -16.87 3.15 -11.57
N MET A 129 -15.81 3.58 -10.87
CA MET A 129 -14.41 3.27 -11.15
C MET A 129 -13.88 3.80 -12.51
N ALA A 130 -14.44 4.88 -13.04
CA ALA A 130 -14.00 5.49 -14.28
C ALA A 130 -12.76 6.40 -14.09
N GLY A 131 -11.80 6.35 -15.02
CA GLY A 131 -10.67 7.28 -15.08
C GLY A 131 -9.49 6.91 -14.16
N CYS A 132 -9.18 5.62 -14.00
CA CYS A 132 -7.99 5.18 -13.25
C CYS A 132 -6.70 5.71 -13.89
N LYS A 133 -5.90 6.41 -13.09
CA LYS A 133 -4.51 6.76 -13.42
C LYS A 133 -3.60 5.97 -12.48
N LYS A 134 -3.26 4.73 -12.85
CA LYS A 134 -2.19 4.00 -12.13
C LYS A 134 -0.87 4.74 -12.31
N ALA A 135 -0.06 4.81 -11.24
CA ALA A 135 1.31 5.27 -11.34
C ALA A 135 2.06 4.42 -12.37
N GLU A 136 2.68 5.06 -13.37
CA GLU A 136 3.47 4.37 -14.38
C GLU A 136 4.73 3.80 -13.74
N ASP A 137 4.92 2.51 -13.88
CA ASP A 137 6.12 1.81 -13.45
C ASP A 137 7.06 1.68 -14.66
N THR A 138 8.06 2.54 -14.70
CA THR A 138 9.07 2.53 -15.77
C THR A 138 10.21 1.54 -15.50
N SER A 139 10.19 0.83 -14.38
CA SER A 139 11.28 -0.01 -13.91
C SER A 139 11.00 -1.52 -13.90
N THR A 140 9.80 -1.96 -14.32
CA THR A 140 9.55 -3.41 -14.40
C THR A 140 10.27 -3.99 -15.61
N PRO A 141 11.25 -4.88 -15.42
CA PRO A 141 11.72 -5.71 -16.51
C PRO A 141 10.56 -6.55 -17.07
N ASP A 142 10.48 -6.69 -18.38
CA ASP A 142 9.40 -7.43 -19.09
C ASP A 142 9.23 -8.90 -18.67
N TRP A 143 10.13 -9.42 -17.85
CA TRP A 143 10.11 -10.82 -17.38
C TRP A 143 9.40 -11.01 -16.01
N VAL A 144 8.99 -9.96 -15.30
CA VAL A 144 8.23 -10.09 -14.05
C VAL A 144 6.75 -10.32 -14.41
N PRO A 145 6.23 -11.54 -14.27
CA PRO A 145 4.82 -11.80 -14.54
C PRO A 145 3.98 -11.03 -13.51
N ARG A 146 3.21 -10.07 -13.98
CA ARG A 146 2.32 -9.28 -13.09
C ARG A 146 1.15 -10.09 -12.54
N HIS A 147 0.85 -11.23 -13.14
CA HIS A 147 -0.17 -12.19 -12.70
C HIS A 147 0.16 -13.56 -13.30
N GLY A 148 0.36 -14.54 -12.44
CA GLY A 148 0.26 -15.94 -12.84
C GLY A 148 1.52 -16.78 -12.74
N TRP A 149 1.84 -17.19 -11.53
CA TRP A 149 2.32 -18.55 -11.29
C TRP A 149 1.57 -19.08 -10.06
N PHE A 150 0.75 -20.08 -10.36
CA PHE A 150 -0.14 -20.92 -9.53
C PHE A 150 -1.56 -20.41 -9.35
#